data_e3b84082d2b8b9e6565091fb1cdefa5f
#
_entry.id   e3b84082d2b8b9e6565091fb1cdefa5f
#
_cell.length_a   1.000
_cell.length_b   1.000
_cell.length_c   1.000
_cell.angle_alpha   90.00
_cell.angle_beta   90.00
_cell.angle_gamma   90.00
#
_symmetry.space_group_name_H-M   'P 1'
#
loop_
_entity.id
_entity.type
_entity.pdbx_description
1 polymer ?
#
loop_
_entity_poly.entity_id
_entity_poly.type
_entity_poly.pdbx_seq_one_letter_code
_entity_poly.pdbx_strand_id
1 'polypeptide(L)'
;MAYLLSYTRLPVDSVIYDPRLAYSMHLAISEDGENYQALNHNSGVLFVKATENEDGSLTPWSLKNPVILELKDGGFGVVAERIGADGEEDTESAGKFLYFTTKDFLDYTEVGFLSKEEAEEKKREGNADRMKVPAAEKLEIQGVVPQNVLEISESVADRLRKKLL
;
A
#
# COMPACT_ATOMS: atom_id res chain seq x y z
N MET A 1 -1.89 19.54 9.13
CA MET A 1 -1.75 18.47 8.14
C MET A 1 -0.90 17.34 8.70
N ALA A 2 -1.19 16.16 8.31
CA ALA A 2 -0.39 15.00 8.69
C ALA A 2 0.17 14.34 7.43
N TYR A 3 1.05 13.37 7.62
CA TYR A 3 1.75 12.68 6.53
C TYR A 3 1.50 11.20 6.65
N LEU A 4 1.16 10.56 5.52
CA LEU A 4 0.88 9.14 5.46
C LEU A 4 1.92 8.45 4.58
N LEU A 5 2.57 7.43 5.12
CA LEU A 5 3.59 6.64 4.42
C LEU A 5 2.98 5.29 4.06
N SER A 6 3.09 4.91 2.79
CA SER A 6 2.80 3.55 2.36
C SER A 6 4.07 2.71 2.36
N TYR A 7 3.98 1.47 2.78
CA TYR A 7 5.13 0.57 2.80
C TYR A 7 4.70 -0.89 2.76
N THR A 8 5.64 -1.76 2.44
CA THR A 8 5.54 -3.19 2.65
C THR A 8 6.58 -3.59 3.70
N ARG A 9 6.54 -4.84 4.15
CA ARG A 9 7.55 -5.36 5.07
C ARG A 9 8.37 -6.44 4.41
N LEU A 10 9.63 -6.56 4.82
CA LEU A 10 10.44 -7.71 4.47
C LEU A 10 9.88 -8.92 5.21
N PRO A 11 9.77 -10.10 4.56
CA PRO A 11 9.34 -11.33 5.23
C PRO A 11 10.51 -11.92 6.06
N VAL A 12 11.03 -11.10 6.97
CA VAL A 12 12.11 -11.50 7.88
C VAL A 12 11.49 -12.47 8.87
N ASP A 13 12.03 -13.66 8.96
CA ASP A 13 11.47 -14.74 9.76
C ASP A 13 10.06 -15.12 9.28
N SER A 14 10.02 -15.84 8.16
CA SER A 14 8.77 -16.28 7.50
C SER A 14 7.88 -17.19 8.38
N VAL A 15 8.41 -17.67 9.50
CA VAL A 15 7.63 -18.44 10.47
C VAL A 15 6.72 -17.51 11.28
N ILE A 16 7.20 -16.30 11.58
CA ILE A 16 6.46 -15.30 12.36
C ILE A 16 5.65 -14.39 11.45
N TYR A 17 6.21 -14.06 10.29
CA TYR A 17 5.55 -13.13 9.37
C TYR A 17 5.54 -13.70 7.95
N ASP A 18 4.43 -14.33 7.61
CA ASP A 18 4.20 -14.97 6.30
C ASP A 18 4.42 -13.96 5.16
N PRO A 19 5.04 -14.36 4.02
CA PRO A 19 5.21 -13.47 2.88
C PRO A 19 3.92 -12.78 2.41
N ARG A 20 2.77 -13.45 2.47
CA ARG A 20 1.49 -12.82 2.10
C ARG A 20 1.09 -11.68 3.03
N LEU A 21 1.50 -11.75 4.29
CA LEU A 21 1.27 -10.67 5.26
C LEU A 21 2.28 -9.54 5.05
N ALA A 22 3.52 -9.88 4.77
CA ALA A 22 4.59 -8.91 4.51
C ALA A 22 4.35 -8.13 3.22
N TYR A 23 3.97 -8.83 2.15
CA TYR A 23 3.68 -8.24 0.84
C TYR A 23 2.21 -7.84 0.75
N SER A 24 1.85 -6.88 1.55
CA SER A 24 0.56 -6.18 1.58
C SER A 24 0.85 -4.71 1.83
N MET A 25 -0.13 -3.84 1.61
CA MET A 25 0.10 -2.44 1.92
C MET A 25 -0.04 -2.20 3.41
N HIS A 26 0.98 -1.58 3.97
CA HIS A 26 1.04 -1.09 5.34
C HIS A 26 1.03 0.43 5.32
N LEU A 27 0.59 1.04 6.40
CA LEU A 27 0.56 2.49 6.54
C LEU A 27 1.21 2.92 7.85
N ALA A 28 1.92 4.05 7.79
CA ALA A 28 2.43 4.72 8.97
C ALA A 28 2.06 6.20 8.89
N ILE A 29 1.88 6.83 10.04
CA ILE A 29 1.43 8.21 10.11
C ILE A 29 2.43 9.08 10.88
N SER A 30 2.55 10.34 10.46
CA SER A 30 3.45 11.31 11.08
C SER A 30 2.79 12.68 11.15
N GLU A 31 3.07 13.42 12.21
CA GLU A 31 2.64 14.82 12.35
C GLU A 31 3.66 15.79 11.79
N ASP A 32 4.94 15.41 11.79
CA ASP A 32 6.05 16.28 11.41
C ASP A 32 6.72 15.91 10.08
N GLY A 33 6.35 14.78 9.48
CA GLY A 33 6.96 14.30 8.25
C GLY A 33 8.30 13.60 8.45
N GLU A 34 8.75 13.44 9.68
CA GLU A 34 10.03 12.79 10.03
C GLU A 34 9.84 11.57 10.91
N ASN A 35 8.99 11.67 11.92
CA ASN A 35 8.74 10.60 12.88
C ASN A 35 7.42 9.91 12.56
N TYR A 36 7.51 8.67 12.09
CA TYR A 36 6.36 7.88 11.66
C TYR A 36 6.02 6.78 12.67
N GLN A 37 4.74 6.63 12.93
CA GLN A 37 4.22 5.55 13.76
C GLN A 37 3.44 4.59 12.89
N ALA A 38 3.78 3.31 12.94
CA ALA A 38 3.08 2.28 12.20
C ALA A 38 1.62 2.19 12.66
N LEU A 39 0.71 2.13 11.69
CA LEU A 39 -0.71 1.89 11.95
C LEU A 39 -0.99 0.38 11.96
N ASN A 40 -2.13 0.00 12.52
CA ASN A 40 -2.61 -1.37 12.56
C ASN A 40 -1.57 -2.36 13.17
N HIS A 41 -0.84 -1.90 14.19
CA HIS A 41 0.20 -2.71 14.85
C HIS A 41 1.27 -3.22 13.89
N ASN A 42 1.64 -2.39 12.91
CA ASN A 42 2.61 -2.73 11.87
C ASN A 42 2.16 -3.95 11.03
N SER A 43 0.87 -4.06 10.81
CA SER A 43 0.25 -5.10 9.97
C SER A 43 -0.39 -4.48 8.74
N GLY A 44 -0.58 -5.27 7.69
CA GLY A 44 -1.16 -4.79 6.43
C GLY A 44 -2.60 -4.32 6.58
N VAL A 45 -2.97 -3.31 5.79
CA VAL A 45 -4.32 -2.76 5.74
C VAL A 45 -5.01 -3.02 4.40
N LEU A 46 -4.25 -3.39 3.38
CA LEU A 46 -4.79 -3.73 2.06
C LEU A 46 -4.09 -4.97 1.53
N PHE A 47 -4.90 -5.97 1.20
CA PHE A 47 -4.46 -7.26 0.67
C PHE A 47 -5.06 -7.49 -0.70
N VAL A 48 -4.37 -8.24 -1.54
CA VAL A 48 -4.91 -8.64 -2.85
C VAL A 48 -5.87 -9.80 -2.66
N LYS A 49 -7.03 -9.68 -3.25
CA LYS A 49 -8.05 -10.73 -3.24
C LYS A 49 -7.58 -11.93 -4.04
N ALA A 50 -7.77 -13.13 -3.50
CA ALA A 50 -7.47 -14.38 -4.22
C ALA A 50 -8.38 -14.54 -5.43
N THR A 51 -7.87 -15.15 -6.48
CA THR A 51 -8.66 -15.50 -7.66
C THR A 51 -9.40 -16.82 -7.41
N GLU A 52 -10.70 -16.82 -7.65
CA GLU A 52 -11.49 -18.04 -7.61
C GLU A 52 -11.42 -18.71 -8.97
N ASN A 53 -10.95 -19.96 -9.00
CA ASN A 53 -10.79 -20.73 -10.22
C ASN A 53 -12.08 -21.51 -10.56
N GLU A 54 -12.21 -21.97 -11.80
CA GLU A 54 -13.38 -22.71 -12.27
C GLU A 54 -13.67 -23.98 -11.45
N ASP A 55 -12.61 -24.61 -10.94
CA ASP A 55 -12.73 -25.85 -10.13
C ASP A 55 -13.06 -25.57 -8.65
N GLY A 56 -13.28 -24.31 -8.30
CA GLY A 56 -13.56 -23.89 -6.91
C GLY A 56 -12.33 -23.67 -6.05
N SER A 57 -11.13 -23.92 -6.58
CA SER A 57 -9.90 -23.61 -5.85
C SER A 57 -9.60 -22.12 -5.87
N LEU A 58 -8.75 -21.66 -4.94
CA LEU A 58 -8.34 -20.28 -4.85
C LEU A 58 -6.85 -20.14 -5.18
N THR A 59 -6.50 -19.14 -5.98
CA THR A 59 -5.11 -18.75 -6.20
C THR A 59 -4.82 -17.52 -5.35
N PRO A 60 -4.00 -17.62 -4.31
CA PRO A 60 -3.66 -16.48 -3.47
C PRO A 60 -2.63 -15.59 -4.16
N TRP A 61 -2.70 -14.29 -3.86
CA TRP A 61 -1.81 -13.28 -4.40
C TRP A 61 -1.24 -12.42 -3.28
N SER A 62 -0.14 -11.74 -3.58
CA SER A 62 0.44 -10.70 -2.74
C SER A 62 0.56 -9.42 -3.56
N LEU A 63 0.92 -8.31 -2.91
CA LEU A 63 1.19 -7.06 -3.60
C LEU A 63 2.56 -6.51 -3.23
N LYS A 64 3.10 -5.70 -4.12
CA LYS A 64 4.41 -5.06 -3.97
C LYS A 64 4.34 -3.63 -4.47
N ASN A 65 5.18 -2.79 -3.91
CA ASN A 65 5.32 -1.39 -4.33
C ASN A 65 4.00 -0.61 -4.32
N PRO A 66 3.25 -0.61 -3.21
CA PRO A 66 1.99 0.14 -3.14
C PRO A 66 2.25 1.63 -3.06
N VAL A 67 1.73 2.38 -4.02
CA VAL A 67 1.88 3.84 -4.10
C VAL A 67 0.52 4.47 -3.84
N ILE A 68 0.45 5.37 -2.87
CA ILE A 68 -0.77 6.09 -2.52
C ILE A 68 -0.86 7.41 -3.28
N LEU A 69 -2.06 7.77 -3.72
CA LEU A 69 -2.31 8.89 -4.63
C LEU A 69 -3.45 9.77 -4.11
N GLU A 70 -3.40 11.05 -4.49
CA GLU A 70 -4.53 11.96 -4.37
C GLU A 70 -5.36 11.89 -5.65
N LEU A 71 -6.68 11.88 -5.52
CA LEU A 71 -7.59 11.95 -6.66
C LEU A 71 -8.24 13.32 -6.75
N LYS A 72 -8.58 13.74 -7.95
CA LYS A 72 -9.16 15.06 -8.22
C LYS A 72 -10.50 15.28 -7.53
N ASP A 73 -11.24 14.21 -7.24
CA ASP A 73 -12.54 14.27 -6.57
C ASP A 73 -12.44 14.37 -5.04
N GLY A 74 -11.23 14.47 -4.50
CA GLY A 74 -10.99 14.55 -3.06
C GLY A 74 -10.77 13.22 -2.36
N GLY A 75 -10.86 12.10 -3.09
CA GLY A 75 -10.53 10.78 -2.59
C GLY A 75 -9.06 10.43 -2.82
N PHE A 76 -8.74 9.16 -2.62
CA PHE A 76 -7.38 8.64 -2.76
C PHE A 76 -7.37 7.39 -3.64
N GLY A 77 -6.22 7.10 -4.20
CA GLY A 77 -6.00 5.89 -4.96
C GLY A 77 -4.79 5.13 -4.47
N VAL A 78 -4.71 3.87 -4.82
CA VAL A 78 -3.54 3.02 -4.60
C VAL A 78 -3.22 2.31 -5.91
N VAL A 79 -1.98 2.38 -6.32
CA VAL A 79 -1.45 1.61 -7.45
C VAL A 79 -0.39 0.66 -6.91
N ALA A 80 -0.53 -0.63 -7.18
CA ALA A 80 0.39 -1.65 -6.68
C ALA A 80 0.60 -2.74 -7.71
N GLU A 81 1.70 -3.46 -7.60
CA GLU A 81 1.97 -4.63 -8.44
C GLU A 81 1.40 -5.87 -7.77
N ARG A 82 0.67 -6.69 -8.52
CA ARG A 82 0.25 -8.01 -8.05
C ARG A 82 1.37 -9.02 -8.30
N ILE A 83 1.73 -9.77 -7.29
CA ILE A 83 2.77 -10.80 -7.35
C ILE A 83 2.22 -12.11 -6.76
N GLY A 84 2.95 -13.21 -6.96
CA GLY A 84 2.62 -14.48 -6.34
C GLY A 84 2.60 -14.40 -4.82
N ALA A 85 1.88 -15.30 -4.18
CA ALA A 85 1.74 -15.31 -2.72
C ALA A 85 3.06 -15.48 -1.98
N ASP A 86 4.05 -16.07 -2.63
CA ASP A 86 5.42 -16.26 -2.09
C ASP A 86 6.34 -15.06 -2.31
N GLY A 87 5.85 -14.00 -2.97
CA GLY A 87 6.62 -12.83 -3.29
C GLY A 87 7.31 -12.87 -4.65
N GLU A 88 7.14 -13.95 -5.40
CA GLU A 88 7.73 -14.08 -6.72
C GLU A 88 6.86 -13.41 -7.80
N GLU A 89 7.51 -12.97 -8.88
CA GLU A 89 6.79 -12.34 -9.98
C GLU A 89 5.86 -13.34 -10.66
N ASP A 90 4.63 -12.89 -10.91
CA ASP A 90 3.61 -13.66 -11.61
C ASP A 90 3.54 -13.23 -13.08
N THR A 91 3.69 -14.16 -14.00
CA THR A 91 3.68 -13.89 -15.44
C THR A 91 2.34 -13.36 -15.94
N GLU A 92 1.23 -13.77 -15.31
CA GLU A 92 -0.10 -13.29 -15.67
C GLU A 92 -0.28 -11.81 -15.36
N SER A 93 0.37 -11.35 -14.29
CA SER A 93 0.29 -9.95 -13.83
C SER A 93 1.46 -9.09 -14.29
N ALA A 94 2.45 -9.67 -14.97
CA ALA A 94 3.64 -8.94 -15.39
C ALA A 94 3.27 -7.73 -16.26
N GLY A 95 3.82 -6.57 -15.90
CA GLY A 95 3.56 -5.31 -16.61
C GLY A 95 2.18 -4.71 -16.34
N LYS A 96 1.42 -5.27 -15.42
CA LYS A 96 0.10 -4.76 -15.03
C LYS A 96 0.13 -4.34 -13.56
N PHE A 97 -0.67 -3.31 -13.26
CA PHE A 97 -0.77 -2.77 -11.91
C PHE A 97 -2.22 -2.82 -11.45
N LEU A 98 -2.44 -3.22 -10.22
CA LEU A 98 -3.74 -3.13 -9.59
C LEU A 98 -4.03 -1.70 -9.16
N TYR A 99 -5.24 -1.24 -9.40
CA TYR A 99 -5.70 0.07 -9.00
C TYR A 99 -6.87 -0.05 -8.03
N PHE A 100 -6.77 0.67 -6.91
CA PHE A 100 -7.80 0.74 -5.89
C PHE A 100 -8.16 2.20 -5.64
N THR A 101 -9.40 2.45 -5.21
CA THR A 101 -9.81 3.75 -4.71
C THR A 101 -10.24 3.64 -3.26
N THR A 102 -10.08 4.73 -2.52
CA THR A 102 -10.49 4.80 -1.12
C THR A 102 -10.78 6.24 -0.75
N LYS A 103 -11.68 6.45 0.21
CA LYS A 103 -11.97 7.79 0.74
C LYS A 103 -11.19 8.09 2.01
N ASP A 104 -10.78 7.06 2.72
CA ASP A 104 -10.31 7.18 4.10
C ASP A 104 -9.13 6.26 4.45
N PHE A 105 -8.64 5.46 3.50
CA PHE A 105 -7.61 4.42 3.71
C PHE A 105 -8.04 3.33 4.70
N LEU A 106 -9.34 3.18 4.93
CA LEU A 106 -9.92 2.12 5.76
C LEU A 106 -10.67 1.10 4.89
N ASP A 107 -11.50 1.59 3.97
CA ASP A 107 -12.23 0.77 3.03
C ASP A 107 -11.74 1.03 1.61
N TYR A 108 -11.48 -0.03 0.86
CA TYR A 108 -10.90 0.04 -0.47
C TYR A 108 -11.81 -0.63 -1.49
N THR A 109 -11.88 -0.04 -2.69
CA THR A 109 -12.58 -0.63 -3.83
C THR A 109 -11.54 -0.97 -4.89
N GLU A 110 -11.47 -2.26 -5.28
CA GLU A 110 -10.62 -2.67 -6.38
C GLU A 110 -11.27 -2.25 -7.70
N VAL A 111 -10.55 -1.46 -8.48
CA VAL A 111 -11.04 -0.96 -9.77
C VAL A 111 -10.67 -1.93 -10.90
N GLY A 112 -9.45 -2.46 -10.88
CA GLY A 112 -8.95 -3.37 -11.90
C GLY A 112 -7.48 -3.15 -12.19
N PHE A 113 -7.03 -3.70 -13.32
CA PHE A 113 -5.64 -3.57 -13.75
C PHE A 113 -5.43 -2.32 -14.61
N LEU A 114 -4.26 -1.72 -14.45
CA LEU A 114 -3.75 -0.65 -15.32
C LEU A 114 -2.51 -1.16 -16.06
N SER A 115 -2.27 -0.62 -17.25
CA SER A 115 -0.99 -0.80 -17.92
C SER A 115 0.09 0.00 -17.19
N LYS A 116 1.36 -0.27 -17.50
CA LYS A 116 2.48 0.50 -16.95
C LYS A 116 2.32 1.99 -17.24
N GLU A 117 1.94 2.34 -18.46
CA GLU A 117 1.76 3.75 -18.87
C GLU A 117 0.63 4.42 -18.10
N GLU A 118 -0.51 3.74 -17.96
CA GLU A 118 -1.65 4.23 -17.17
C GLU A 118 -1.27 4.41 -15.70
N ALA A 119 -0.52 3.46 -15.14
CA ALA A 119 -0.04 3.53 -13.76
C ALA A 119 0.88 4.74 -13.55
N GLU A 120 1.83 4.98 -14.46
CA GLU A 120 2.73 6.12 -14.38
C GLU A 120 1.98 7.45 -14.47
N GLU A 121 0.97 7.53 -15.35
CA GLU A 121 0.13 8.71 -15.48
C GLU A 121 -0.67 8.97 -14.20
N LYS A 122 -1.27 7.94 -13.62
CA LYS A 122 -2.00 8.04 -12.35
C LYS A 122 -1.08 8.56 -11.23
N LYS A 123 0.13 8.05 -11.14
CA LYS A 123 1.11 8.48 -10.13
C LYS A 123 1.45 9.96 -10.28
N ARG A 124 1.65 10.44 -11.49
CA ARG A 124 1.92 11.87 -11.75
C ARG A 124 0.74 12.75 -11.39
N GLU A 125 -0.45 12.39 -11.85
CA GLU A 125 -1.68 13.14 -11.56
C GLU A 125 -2.00 13.15 -10.06
N GLY A 126 -1.67 12.06 -9.37
CA GLY A 126 -1.95 11.87 -7.95
C GLY A 126 -0.87 12.36 -7.00
N ASN A 127 0.11 13.12 -7.48
CA ASN A 127 1.19 13.70 -6.67
C ASN A 127 2.01 12.67 -5.89
N ALA A 128 2.19 11.46 -6.45
CA ALA A 128 2.88 10.36 -5.75
C ALA A 128 4.31 10.69 -5.34
N ASP A 129 5.01 11.51 -6.14
CA ASP A 129 6.42 11.86 -5.92
C ASP A 129 6.62 13.24 -5.28
N ARG A 130 5.52 13.87 -4.83
CA ARG A 130 5.58 15.23 -4.29
C ARG A 130 6.39 15.32 -2.99
N MET A 131 6.27 14.32 -2.14
CA MET A 131 6.92 14.28 -0.84
C MET A 131 8.14 13.37 -0.87
N LYS A 132 9.17 13.77 -0.11
CA LYS A 132 10.36 12.96 0.05
C LYS A 132 10.05 11.73 0.89
N VAL A 133 10.47 10.56 0.42
CA VAL A 133 10.33 9.31 1.15
C VAL A 133 11.48 9.15 2.13
N PRO A 134 11.22 8.95 3.42
CA PRO A 134 12.30 8.74 4.39
C PRO A 134 13.01 7.42 4.13
N ALA A 135 14.31 7.39 4.43
CA ALA A 135 15.10 6.17 4.32
C ALA A 135 14.65 5.15 5.37
N ALA A 136 14.66 3.87 5.01
CA ALA A 136 14.20 2.79 5.91
C ALA A 136 14.90 2.80 7.26
N GLU A 137 16.21 3.06 7.28
CA GLU A 137 17.01 3.06 8.51
C GLU A 137 16.67 4.21 9.46
N LYS A 138 15.99 5.25 8.98
CA LYS A 138 15.52 6.36 9.81
C LYS A 138 14.15 6.10 10.43
N LEU A 139 13.47 5.08 9.96
CA LEU A 139 12.14 4.70 10.44
C LEU A 139 12.29 3.60 11.49
N GLU A 140 11.74 3.82 12.66
CA GLU A 140 11.75 2.82 13.74
C GLU A 140 10.59 1.83 13.56
N ILE A 141 10.50 1.24 12.37
CA ILE A 141 9.44 0.30 11.99
C ILE A 141 10.10 -0.98 11.48
N GLN A 142 9.85 -2.08 12.16
CA GLN A 142 10.45 -3.36 11.83
C GLN A 142 10.12 -3.82 10.42
N GLY A 143 11.14 -4.13 9.64
CA GLY A 143 11.01 -4.69 8.30
C GLY A 143 10.51 -3.72 7.24
N VAL A 144 10.45 -2.43 7.52
CA VAL A 144 9.85 -1.43 6.63
C VAL A 144 10.57 -1.34 5.29
N VAL A 145 9.78 -1.35 4.20
CA VAL A 145 10.22 -1.03 2.84
C VAL A 145 9.35 0.14 2.36
N PRO A 146 9.83 1.39 2.56
CA PRO A 146 8.99 2.57 2.28
C PRO A 146 8.75 2.76 0.79
N GLN A 147 7.56 3.24 0.44
CA GLN A 147 7.16 3.46 -0.95
C GLN A 147 6.95 4.93 -1.27
N ASN A 148 5.92 5.56 -0.68
CA ASN A 148 5.73 6.99 -0.88
C ASN A 148 4.97 7.63 0.27
N VAL A 149 4.92 8.96 0.25
CA VAL A 149 4.29 9.77 1.29
C VAL A 149 3.27 10.71 0.67
N LEU A 150 2.09 10.80 1.28
CA LEU A 150 1.10 11.84 0.98
C LEU A 150 0.86 12.71 2.21
N GLU A 151 0.60 13.98 1.95
CA GLU A 151 0.07 14.89 2.95
C GLU A 151 -1.44 14.70 3.01
N ILE A 152 -1.98 14.51 4.20
CA ILE A 152 -3.41 14.27 4.43
C ILE A 152 -3.98 15.26 5.41
N SER A 153 -5.30 15.47 5.35
CA SER A 153 -5.98 16.36 6.29
C SER A 153 -6.00 15.80 7.70
N GLU A 154 -6.13 16.65 8.70
CA GLU A 154 -6.26 16.22 10.09
C GLU A 154 -7.49 15.35 10.30
N SER A 155 -8.58 15.58 9.57
CA SER A 155 -9.78 14.76 9.69
C SER A 155 -9.56 13.33 9.24
N VAL A 156 -8.83 13.13 8.14
CA VAL A 156 -8.43 11.79 7.67
C VAL A 156 -7.46 11.15 8.66
N ALA A 157 -6.47 11.92 9.12
CA ALA A 157 -5.47 11.44 10.07
C ALA A 157 -6.09 10.99 11.40
N ASP A 158 -7.01 11.80 11.94
CA ASP A 158 -7.67 11.47 13.20
C ASP A 158 -8.51 10.20 13.10
N ARG A 159 -9.18 10.01 11.98
CA ARG A 159 -9.96 8.81 11.74
C ARG A 159 -9.07 7.57 11.65
N LEU A 160 -7.94 7.67 10.98
CA LEU A 160 -6.95 6.58 10.91
C LEU A 160 -6.39 6.23 12.28
N ARG A 161 -6.02 7.25 13.07
CA ARG A 161 -5.53 7.02 14.44
C ARG A 161 -6.59 6.33 15.29
N LYS A 162 -7.82 6.79 15.21
CA LYS A 162 -8.94 6.24 15.99
C LYS A 162 -9.22 4.79 15.65
N LYS A 163 -9.07 4.39 14.38
CA LYS A 163 -9.40 3.04 13.91
C LYS A 163 -8.22 2.08 13.94
N LEU A 164 -6.99 2.58 13.73
CA LEU A 164 -5.81 1.74 13.49
C LEU A 164 -4.69 1.89 14.55
N LEU A 165 -4.87 2.74 15.52
CA LEU A 165 -3.95 2.83 16.66
C LEU A 165 -4.51 2.14 17.89
#